data_df52ac58116911a0a9844137904530d1
#
_entry.id   df52ac58116911a0a9844137904530d1
#
_cell.length_a   1.000
_cell.length_b   1.000
_cell.length_c   1.000
_cell.angle_alpha   90.00
_cell.angle_beta   90.00
_cell.angle_gamma   90.00
#
_symmetry.space_group_name_H-M   'P 1'
#
loop_
_entity.id
_entity.type
_entity.pdbx_description
1 polymer ?
#
loop_
_entity_poly.entity_id
_entity_poly.type
_entity_poly.pdbx_seq_one_letter_code
_entity_poly.pdbx_strand_id
1 'polypeptide(L)'
;MIYMVELALLETARRAEWDTWYAAHQRRLLSIPGFRASQRFEAIHTAESPFVALHEVDSPDIFTGPYYRANGGPSNTGEWQVKMGRWHRNLFGVDHTPDVPMDARLVVVEDGSSAALSNHVAVRWMEAVGLDRSVPRRGLAVMPPGTADRLVGTPGIRVLKPIGARLRSAS
;
A
#
# COMPACT_ATOMS: atom_id res chain seq x y z
N MET A 1 11.81 -2.34 6.07
CA MET A 1 11.09 -1.05 5.92
C MET A 1 9.78 -1.28 5.18
N ILE A 2 8.79 -0.37 5.27
CA ILE A 2 7.55 -0.43 4.49
C ILE A 2 7.61 0.55 3.31
N TYR A 3 7.50 0.03 2.10
CA TYR A 3 7.28 0.80 0.89
C TYR A 3 5.78 0.77 0.57
N MET A 4 5.13 1.93 0.71
CA MET A 4 3.70 2.12 0.47
C MET A 4 3.49 2.84 -0.85
N VAL A 5 2.73 2.23 -1.74
CA VAL A 5 2.30 2.81 -3.01
C VAL A 5 0.81 3.06 -2.96
N GLU A 6 0.41 4.27 -3.28
CA GLU A 6 -0.98 4.70 -3.35
C GLU A 6 -1.25 5.20 -4.76
N LEU A 7 -2.38 4.81 -5.35
CA LEU A 7 -2.71 5.21 -6.71
C LEU A 7 -4.21 5.05 -7.03
N ALA A 8 -4.62 5.62 -8.16
CA ALA A 8 -5.93 5.41 -8.79
C ALA A 8 -5.76 4.72 -10.14
N LEU A 9 -6.70 3.85 -10.50
CA LEU A 9 -6.87 3.37 -11.87
C LEU A 9 -7.80 4.34 -12.60
N LEU A 10 -7.30 4.98 -13.66
CA LEU A 10 -8.05 5.98 -14.44
C LEU A 10 -9.00 5.32 -15.43
N GLU A 11 -8.60 4.20 -16.04
CA GLU A 11 -9.44 3.39 -16.94
C GLU A 11 -10.15 2.27 -16.18
N THR A 12 -11.17 2.60 -15.41
CA THR A 12 -11.88 1.65 -14.54
C THR A 12 -12.56 0.50 -15.30
N ALA A 13 -12.92 0.69 -16.56
CA ALA A 13 -13.47 -0.37 -17.40
C ALA A 13 -12.51 -1.54 -17.64
N ARG A 14 -11.19 -1.30 -17.51
CA ARG A 14 -10.15 -2.33 -17.65
C ARG A 14 -9.67 -2.89 -16.31
N ARG A 15 -10.47 -2.79 -15.27
CA ARG A 15 -10.11 -3.21 -13.93
C ARG A 15 -9.61 -4.66 -13.85
N ALA A 16 -10.27 -5.61 -14.48
CA ALA A 16 -9.90 -7.03 -14.43
C ALA A 16 -8.53 -7.30 -15.08
N GLU A 17 -8.24 -6.64 -16.21
CA GLU A 17 -6.94 -6.72 -16.88
C GLU A 17 -5.84 -6.11 -16.02
N TRP A 18 -6.12 -4.96 -15.41
CA TRP A 18 -5.18 -4.29 -14.52
C TRP A 18 -4.88 -5.13 -13.27
N ASP A 19 -5.88 -5.77 -12.66
CA ASP A 19 -5.66 -6.64 -11.52
C ASP A 19 -4.78 -7.84 -11.86
N THR A 20 -4.99 -8.44 -13.05
CA THR A 20 -4.15 -9.54 -13.57
C THR A 20 -2.71 -9.06 -13.77
N TRP A 21 -2.53 -7.92 -14.43
CA TRP A 21 -1.22 -7.31 -14.62
C TRP A 21 -0.54 -6.98 -13.30
N TYR A 22 -1.28 -6.37 -12.36
CA TYR A 22 -0.70 -5.94 -11.08
C TYR A 22 -0.27 -7.15 -10.23
N ALA A 23 -1.01 -8.25 -10.27
CA ALA A 23 -0.60 -9.50 -9.61
C ALA A 23 0.73 -10.04 -10.17
N ALA A 24 0.93 -9.95 -11.48
CA ALA A 24 2.20 -10.29 -12.13
C ALA A 24 3.30 -9.30 -11.75
N HIS A 25 2.99 -8.01 -11.68
CA HIS A 25 3.91 -6.96 -11.26
C HIS A 25 4.37 -7.16 -9.80
N GLN A 26 3.49 -7.53 -8.88
CA GLN A 26 3.88 -7.87 -7.50
C GLN A 26 4.90 -9.02 -7.45
N ARG A 27 4.68 -10.10 -8.24
CA ARG A 27 5.63 -11.22 -8.30
C ARG A 27 6.99 -10.78 -8.86
N ARG A 28 6.98 -9.90 -9.88
CA ARG A 28 8.20 -9.30 -10.43
C ARG A 28 8.95 -8.49 -9.38
N LEU A 29 8.25 -7.66 -8.60
CA LEU A 29 8.88 -6.90 -7.51
C LEU A 29 9.48 -7.85 -6.46
N LEU A 30 8.79 -8.92 -6.10
CA LEU A 30 9.28 -9.92 -5.13
C LEU A 30 10.47 -10.74 -5.63
N SER A 31 10.78 -10.71 -6.94
CA SER A 31 12.03 -11.30 -7.47
C SER A 31 13.23 -10.35 -7.37
N ILE A 32 13.01 -9.08 -7.00
CA ILE A 32 14.10 -8.13 -6.76
C ILE A 32 14.71 -8.40 -5.38
N PRO A 33 16.04 -8.59 -5.29
CA PRO A 33 16.69 -8.79 -3.99
C PRO A 33 16.34 -7.65 -3.02
N GLY A 34 15.90 -8.04 -1.82
CA GLY A 34 15.50 -7.10 -0.78
C GLY A 34 14.01 -6.79 -0.70
N PHE A 35 13.20 -7.19 -1.69
CA PHE A 35 11.74 -7.23 -1.52
C PHE A 35 11.35 -8.53 -0.81
N ARG A 36 10.67 -8.42 0.34
CA ARG A 36 10.33 -9.57 1.21
C ARG A 36 8.88 -9.98 1.13
N ALA A 37 7.98 -9.01 1.08
CA ALA A 37 6.54 -9.28 1.03
C ALA A 37 5.81 -8.18 0.29
N SER A 38 4.59 -8.49 -0.19
CA SER A 38 3.71 -7.56 -0.87
C SER A 38 2.25 -7.93 -0.63
N GLN A 39 1.41 -6.94 -0.32
CA GLN A 39 -0.04 -7.12 -0.27
C GLN A 39 -0.74 -5.89 -0.84
N ARG A 40 -1.86 -6.11 -1.55
CA ARG A 40 -2.67 -5.06 -2.16
C ARG A 40 -4.01 -4.89 -1.46
N PHE A 41 -4.47 -3.64 -1.47
CA PHE A 41 -5.72 -3.24 -0.82
C PHE A 41 -6.50 -2.28 -1.71
N GLU A 42 -7.81 -2.22 -1.46
CA GLU A 42 -8.71 -1.27 -2.10
C GLU A 42 -9.59 -0.61 -1.05
N ALA A 43 -9.76 0.72 -1.14
CA ALA A 43 -10.68 1.44 -0.29
C ALA A 43 -12.12 0.96 -0.50
N ILE A 44 -12.85 0.77 0.59
CA ILE A 44 -14.26 0.37 0.54
C ILE A 44 -15.21 1.57 0.38
N HIS A 45 -14.65 2.76 0.22
CA HIS A 45 -15.34 4.03 0.02
C HIS A 45 -14.61 4.87 -1.02
N THR A 46 -15.22 5.96 -1.48
CA THR A 46 -14.58 6.89 -2.43
C THR A 46 -13.33 7.50 -1.82
N ALA A 47 -12.23 7.38 -2.54
CA ALA A 47 -10.94 7.95 -2.15
C ALA A 47 -10.18 8.41 -3.40
N GLU A 48 -9.33 9.42 -3.25
CA GLU A 48 -8.52 9.97 -4.36
C GLU A 48 -7.55 8.91 -4.91
N SER A 49 -6.90 8.16 -4.01
CA SER A 49 -6.03 7.03 -4.33
C SER A 49 -6.59 5.77 -3.67
N PRO A 50 -7.59 5.11 -4.32
CA PRO A 50 -8.32 4.01 -3.69
C PRO A 50 -7.49 2.73 -3.56
N PHE A 51 -6.41 2.58 -4.33
CA PHE A 51 -5.57 1.39 -4.28
C PHE A 51 -4.30 1.66 -3.50
N VAL A 52 -3.99 0.73 -2.62
CA VAL A 52 -2.78 0.75 -1.79
C VAL A 52 -2.05 -0.57 -1.95
N ALA A 53 -0.74 -0.52 -2.15
CA ALA A 53 0.14 -1.67 -2.04
C ALA A 53 1.15 -1.42 -0.92
N LEU A 54 1.25 -2.37 0.00
CA LEU A 54 2.30 -2.40 1.01
C LEU A 54 3.34 -3.43 0.61
N HIS A 55 4.58 -2.99 0.50
CA HIS A 55 5.72 -3.87 0.26
C HIS A 55 6.67 -3.80 1.46
N GLU A 56 7.20 -4.93 1.85
CA GLU A 56 8.26 -5.02 2.83
C GLU A 56 9.60 -5.06 2.11
N VAL A 57 10.49 -4.15 2.44
CA VAL A 57 11.80 -3.99 1.79
C VAL A 57 12.92 -3.86 2.82
N ASP A 58 14.12 -4.32 2.48
CA ASP A 58 15.26 -4.32 3.41
C ASP A 58 15.87 -2.93 3.59
N SER A 59 16.06 -2.18 2.50
CA SER A 59 16.84 -0.95 2.49
C SER A 59 16.31 0.03 1.43
N PRO A 60 16.48 1.34 1.63
CA PRO A 60 16.20 2.34 0.60
C PRO A 60 17.09 2.20 -0.63
N ASP A 61 18.26 1.59 -0.51
CA ASP A 61 19.21 1.42 -1.62
C ASP A 61 18.66 0.56 -2.76
N ILE A 62 17.67 -0.28 -2.46
CA ILE A 62 16.96 -1.10 -3.46
C ILE A 62 16.45 -0.22 -4.60
N PHE A 63 15.91 0.95 -4.31
CA PHE A 63 15.27 1.84 -5.29
C PHE A 63 16.27 2.49 -6.25
N THR A 64 17.55 2.53 -5.90
CA THR A 64 18.64 3.04 -6.75
C THR A 64 19.43 1.91 -7.44
N GLY A 65 19.17 0.67 -7.04
CA GLY A 65 19.84 -0.52 -7.56
C GLY A 65 19.44 -0.88 -9.00
N PRO A 66 20.29 -1.63 -9.72
CA PRO A 66 20.05 -1.98 -11.13
C PRO A 66 18.82 -2.88 -11.31
N TYR A 67 18.56 -3.78 -10.38
CA TYR A 67 17.39 -4.66 -10.44
C TYR A 67 16.07 -3.89 -10.37
N TYR A 68 15.97 -2.91 -9.47
CA TYR A 68 14.76 -2.09 -9.37
C TYR A 68 14.60 -1.20 -10.60
N ARG A 69 15.67 -0.59 -11.11
CA ARG A 69 15.63 0.22 -12.34
C ARG A 69 15.14 -0.57 -13.55
N ALA A 70 15.47 -1.86 -13.62
CA ALA A 70 15.06 -2.73 -14.72
C ALA A 70 13.62 -3.29 -14.56
N ASN A 71 13.11 -3.44 -13.34
CA ASN A 71 11.89 -4.21 -13.08
C ASN A 71 10.83 -3.46 -12.27
N GLY A 72 11.18 -2.40 -11.55
CA GLY A 72 10.30 -1.65 -10.67
C GLY A 72 10.10 -0.20 -11.10
N GLY A 73 9.30 0.50 -10.32
CA GLY A 73 9.00 1.91 -10.53
C GLY A 73 8.00 2.19 -11.65
N PRO A 74 7.53 3.45 -11.75
CA PRO A 74 6.51 3.83 -12.73
C PRO A 74 6.90 3.56 -14.19
N SER A 75 8.18 3.78 -14.57
CA SER A 75 8.67 3.57 -15.93
C SER A 75 8.59 2.12 -16.42
N ASN A 76 8.46 1.14 -15.51
CA ASN A 76 8.37 -0.28 -15.82
C ASN A 76 6.93 -0.82 -15.75
N THR A 77 5.93 0.05 -15.78
CA THR A 77 4.51 -0.32 -15.76
C THR A 77 3.88 -0.47 -17.14
N GLY A 78 4.66 -0.24 -18.22
CA GLY A 78 4.22 -0.39 -19.61
C GLY A 78 3.02 0.49 -19.94
N GLU A 79 2.03 -0.06 -20.60
CA GLU A 79 0.81 0.67 -20.97
C GLU A 79 0.03 1.23 -19.77
N TRP A 80 0.21 0.66 -18.58
CA TRP A 80 -0.47 1.09 -17.37
C TRP A 80 0.10 2.40 -16.78
N GLN A 81 1.27 2.85 -17.25
CA GLN A 81 1.88 4.09 -16.77
C GLN A 81 0.95 5.29 -16.91
N VAL A 82 0.27 5.41 -18.03
CA VAL A 82 -0.67 6.53 -18.33
C VAL A 82 -2.10 6.25 -17.88
N LYS A 83 -2.42 5.00 -17.53
CA LYS A 83 -3.74 4.56 -17.08
C LYS A 83 -3.90 4.54 -15.56
N MET A 84 -2.81 4.80 -14.85
CA MET A 84 -2.78 4.97 -13.40
C MET A 84 -2.43 6.42 -13.09
N GLY A 85 -2.99 6.94 -12.02
CA GLY A 85 -2.73 8.32 -11.56
C GLY A 85 -2.76 8.43 -10.06
N ARG A 86 -2.69 9.67 -9.56
CA ARG A 86 -2.73 9.96 -8.13
C ARG A 86 -1.68 9.17 -7.33
N TRP A 87 -0.49 9.08 -7.89
CA TRP A 87 0.61 8.33 -7.33
C TRP A 87 1.20 9.01 -6.09
N HIS A 88 1.36 8.22 -5.03
CA HIS A 88 2.19 8.55 -3.88
C HIS A 88 3.02 7.32 -3.51
N ARG A 89 4.32 7.50 -3.37
CA ARG A 89 5.26 6.43 -3.03
C ARG A 89 6.08 6.85 -1.83
N ASN A 90 5.73 6.32 -0.69
CA ASN A 90 6.39 6.65 0.56
C ASN A 90 7.17 5.45 1.10
N LEU A 91 8.34 5.70 1.65
CA LEU A 91 9.12 4.73 2.39
C LEU A 91 9.04 5.08 3.88
N PHE A 92 8.63 4.12 4.70
CA PHE A 92 8.48 4.28 6.13
C PHE A 92 9.53 3.47 6.90
N GLY A 93 10.10 4.07 7.96
CA GLY A 93 11.17 3.52 8.76
C GLY A 93 10.73 2.49 9.79
N VAL A 94 9.95 1.50 9.39
CA VAL A 94 9.48 0.40 10.26
C VAL A 94 9.73 -0.95 9.59
N ASP A 95 10.00 -1.99 10.39
CA ASP A 95 10.58 -3.23 9.90
C ASP A 95 9.65 -4.13 9.10
N HIS A 96 8.35 -4.22 9.46
CA HIS A 96 7.44 -5.18 8.86
C HIS A 96 6.10 -4.57 8.48
N THR A 97 5.56 -5.01 7.33
CA THR A 97 4.15 -4.74 7.00
C THR A 97 3.24 -5.56 7.92
N PRO A 98 2.04 -5.05 8.28
CA PRO A 98 1.05 -5.88 8.94
C PRO A 98 0.65 -7.04 8.01
N ASP A 99 0.40 -8.19 8.60
CA ASP A 99 -0.28 -9.29 7.91
C ASP A 99 -1.79 -9.05 8.05
N VAL A 100 -2.46 -8.80 6.92
CA VAL A 100 -3.90 -8.48 6.92
C VAL A 100 -4.66 -9.65 6.31
N PRO A 101 -5.36 -10.45 7.13
CA PRO A 101 -6.22 -11.53 6.62
C PRO A 101 -7.27 -11.02 5.63
N MET A 102 -7.73 -11.88 4.71
CA MET A 102 -8.71 -11.51 3.69
C MET A 102 -10.06 -11.08 4.26
N ASP A 103 -10.38 -11.53 5.47
CA ASP A 103 -11.57 -11.19 6.23
C ASP A 103 -11.38 -10.02 7.23
N ALA A 104 -10.24 -9.34 7.16
CA ALA A 104 -9.95 -8.15 7.95
C ALA A 104 -9.96 -6.87 7.10
N ARG A 105 -9.74 -5.73 7.75
CA ARG A 105 -9.52 -4.43 7.12
C ARG A 105 -8.18 -3.86 7.54
N LEU A 106 -7.52 -3.20 6.59
CA LEU A 106 -6.43 -2.29 6.86
C LEU A 106 -7.03 -0.88 7.01
N VAL A 107 -6.79 -0.26 8.15
CA VAL A 107 -7.17 1.15 8.40
C VAL A 107 -5.92 2.00 8.29
N VAL A 108 -5.94 2.96 7.37
CA VAL A 108 -4.88 3.95 7.19
C VAL A 108 -5.32 5.25 7.85
N VAL A 109 -4.48 5.78 8.71
CA VAL A 109 -4.77 6.95 9.54
C VAL A 109 -3.80 8.08 9.19
N GLU A 110 -4.36 9.24 8.82
CA GLU A 110 -3.59 10.47 8.63
C GLU A 110 -3.13 11.05 9.96
N ASP A 111 -2.05 11.82 9.92
CA ASP A 111 -1.59 12.54 11.10
C ASP A 111 -2.66 13.50 11.62
N GLY A 112 -2.86 13.52 12.94
CA GLY A 112 -3.90 14.32 13.60
C GLY A 112 -5.29 13.68 13.64
N SER A 113 -5.55 12.58 12.92
CA SER A 113 -6.87 11.94 12.85
C SER A 113 -7.08 10.79 13.84
N SER A 114 -6.10 10.47 14.66
CA SER A 114 -6.15 9.34 15.61
C SER A 114 -7.22 9.49 16.72
N ALA A 115 -7.67 10.70 17.01
CA ALA A 115 -8.71 10.95 18.00
C ALA A 115 -10.07 10.30 17.63
N ALA A 116 -10.30 10.02 16.35
CA ALA A 116 -11.50 9.32 15.88
C ALA A 116 -11.45 7.81 16.16
N LEU A 117 -10.28 7.26 16.47
CA LEU A 117 -10.12 5.87 16.85
C LEU A 117 -10.32 5.71 18.35
N SER A 118 -11.11 4.72 18.76
CA SER A 118 -11.28 4.42 20.18
C SER A 118 -9.92 4.06 20.80
N ASN A 119 -9.73 4.36 22.09
CA ASN A 119 -8.50 4.07 22.83
C ASN A 119 -8.11 2.58 22.87
N HIS A 120 -8.95 1.69 22.30
CA HIS A 120 -8.72 0.25 22.24
C HIS A 120 -8.08 -0.22 20.94
N VAL A 121 -7.83 0.69 19.97
CA VAL A 121 -7.21 0.34 18.69
C VAL A 121 -5.75 0.74 18.70
N ALA A 122 -4.87 -0.25 18.65
CA ALA A 122 -3.45 -0.01 18.49
C ALA A 122 -3.14 0.49 17.07
N VAL A 123 -2.80 1.75 16.94
CA VAL A 123 -2.31 2.34 15.69
C VAL A 123 -0.80 2.28 15.68
N ARG A 124 -0.24 1.62 14.67
CA ARG A 124 1.20 1.64 14.41
C ARG A 124 1.55 2.86 13.58
N TRP A 125 2.18 3.84 14.20
CA TRP A 125 2.67 5.03 13.52
C TRP A 125 4.00 4.77 12.83
N MET A 126 4.16 5.36 11.64
CA MET A 126 5.31 5.16 10.76
C MET A 126 5.74 6.51 10.21
N GLU A 127 7.01 6.87 10.42
CA GLU A 127 7.61 8.10 9.88
C GLU A 127 8.08 7.89 8.44
N ALA A 128 7.79 8.83 7.56
CA ALA A 128 8.25 8.81 6.18
C ALA A 128 9.74 9.20 6.11
N VAL A 129 10.56 8.27 5.64
CA VAL A 129 12.02 8.42 5.60
C VAL A 129 12.58 8.56 4.18
N GLY A 130 11.78 8.28 3.14
CA GLY A 130 12.28 8.33 1.76
C GLY A 130 11.19 8.32 0.69
N LEU A 131 11.63 8.34 -0.56
CA LEU A 131 10.84 8.49 -1.78
C LEU A 131 10.09 9.84 -1.80
N ASP A 132 8.80 9.84 -2.16
CA ASP A 132 8.05 11.08 -2.37
C ASP A 132 7.84 11.89 -1.08
N ARG A 133 7.85 11.22 0.08
CA ARG A 133 7.58 11.83 1.40
C ARG A 133 6.36 12.77 1.36
N SER A 134 5.32 12.33 0.65
CA SER A 134 4.09 13.12 0.44
C SER A 134 3.32 13.37 1.74
N VAL A 135 3.65 12.63 2.79
CA VAL A 135 3.15 12.80 4.16
C VAL A 135 4.30 12.64 5.14
N PRO A 136 4.29 13.34 6.30
CA PRO A 136 5.34 13.17 7.31
C PRO A 136 5.26 11.81 8.01
N ARG A 137 4.05 11.34 8.29
CA ARG A 137 3.80 10.03 8.91
C ARG A 137 2.45 9.46 8.54
N ARG A 138 2.26 8.16 8.75
CA ARG A 138 1.03 7.40 8.58
C ARG A 138 0.80 6.47 9.75
N GLY A 139 -0.45 6.30 10.16
CA GLY A 139 -0.87 5.25 11.07
C GLY A 139 -1.45 4.06 10.32
N LEU A 140 -1.14 2.83 10.76
CA LEU A 140 -1.79 1.62 10.29
C LEU A 140 -2.43 0.87 11.47
N ALA A 141 -3.64 0.34 11.24
CA ALA A 141 -4.29 -0.60 12.15
C ALA A 141 -4.95 -1.72 11.35
N VAL A 142 -4.98 -2.93 11.92
CA VAL A 142 -5.71 -4.07 11.37
C VAL A 142 -6.92 -4.32 12.25
N MET A 143 -8.10 -4.38 11.64
CA MET A 143 -9.36 -4.42 12.38
C MET A 143 -10.36 -5.41 11.74
N PRO A 144 -11.28 -5.98 12.53
CA PRO A 144 -12.41 -6.69 11.98
C PRO A 144 -13.32 -5.76 11.14
N PRO A 145 -13.96 -6.25 10.07
CA PRO A 145 -14.80 -5.44 9.20
C PRO A 145 -15.89 -4.66 9.97
N GLY A 146 -16.62 -5.32 10.85
CA GLY A 146 -17.71 -4.69 11.60
C GLY A 146 -17.28 -3.52 12.48
N THR A 147 -15.99 -3.42 12.83
CA THR A 147 -15.43 -2.27 13.57
C THR A 147 -14.87 -1.23 12.61
N ALA A 148 -14.07 -1.66 11.63
CA ALA A 148 -13.43 -0.78 10.68
C ALA A 148 -14.42 -0.04 9.78
N ASP A 149 -15.46 -0.74 9.29
CA ASP A 149 -16.43 -0.19 8.34
C ASP A 149 -17.23 0.98 8.93
N ARG A 150 -17.34 1.07 10.27
CA ARG A 150 -17.94 2.23 10.96
C ARG A 150 -17.08 3.51 10.89
N LEU A 151 -15.82 3.37 10.53
CA LEU A 151 -14.91 4.51 10.37
C LEU A 151 -14.99 5.14 8.96
N VAL A 152 -15.76 4.54 8.06
CA VAL A 152 -15.99 5.08 6.72
C VAL A 152 -16.61 6.48 6.81
N GLY A 153 -16.04 7.43 6.09
CA GLY A 153 -16.47 8.84 6.13
C GLY A 153 -15.83 9.68 7.24
N THR A 154 -15.03 9.08 8.11
CA THR A 154 -14.26 9.83 9.10
C THR A 154 -13.08 10.55 8.41
N PRO A 155 -12.95 11.88 8.56
CA PRO A 155 -11.84 12.62 7.95
C PRO A 155 -10.48 12.07 8.36
N GLY A 156 -9.58 11.90 7.38
CA GLY A 156 -8.23 11.40 7.61
C GLY A 156 -8.16 9.89 7.92
N ILE A 157 -9.24 9.15 7.74
CA ILE A 157 -9.26 7.69 7.88
C ILE A 157 -9.70 7.05 6.56
N ARG A 158 -8.90 6.09 6.08
CA ARG A 158 -9.25 5.23 4.96
C ARG A 158 -9.38 3.79 5.43
N VAL A 159 -10.49 3.18 5.08
CA VAL A 159 -10.77 1.77 5.36
C VAL A 159 -10.58 0.98 4.08
N LEU A 160 -9.68 0.01 4.11
CA LEU A 160 -9.24 -0.76 2.95
C LEU A 160 -9.53 -2.24 3.17
N LYS A 161 -10.03 -2.91 2.13
CA LYS A 161 -10.12 -4.37 2.09
C LYS A 161 -8.92 -4.95 1.34
N PRO A 162 -8.38 -6.10 1.74
CA PRO A 162 -7.41 -6.83 0.92
C PRO A 162 -8.06 -7.24 -0.41
N ILE A 163 -7.30 -7.10 -1.52
CA ILE A 163 -7.69 -7.61 -2.84
C ILE A 163 -6.79 -8.75 -3.31
N GLY A 164 -6.07 -9.34 -2.38
CA GLY A 164 -5.23 -10.50 -2.56
C GLY A 164 -4.53 -10.87 -1.25
N ALA A 165 -4.17 -12.14 -1.12
CA ALA A 165 -3.37 -12.61 0.01
C ALA A 165 -1.98 -11.96 -0.02
N ARG A 166 -1.34 -11.87 1.15
CA ARG A 166 0.04 -11.45 1.26
C ARG A 166 0.95 -12.43 0.54
N LEU A 167 1.72 -11.93 -0.41
CA LEU A 167 2.76 -12.66 -1.12
C LEU A 167 4.10 -12.47 -0.41
N ARG A 168 4.97 -13.46 -0.49
CA ARG A 168 6.35 -13.40 0.03
C ARG A 168 7.33 -13.73 -1.08
N SER A 169 8.56 -13.20 -0.99
CA SER A 169 9.65 -13.63 -1.85
C SER A 169 9.94 -15.10 -1.60
N ALA A 170 10.34 -15.82 -2.64
CA ALA A 170 10.99 -17.12 -2.46
C ALA A 170 12.30 -16.88 -1.68
N SER A 171 12.49 -17.65 -0.61
CA SER A 171 13.71 -17.62 0.23
C SER A 171 14.90 -18.09 -0.57
#